data_3edf48732bb4f77e05d69b640aa08f04
#
_entry.id   3edf48732bb4f77e05d69b640aa08f04
#
_cell.length_a   1.000
_cell.length_b   1.000
_cell.length_c   1.000
_cell.angle_alpha   90.00
_cell.angle_beta   90.00
_cell.angle_gamma   90.00
#
_symmetry.space_group_name_H-M   'P 1'
#
loop_
_entity.id
_entity.type
_entity.pdbx_description
1 polymer ?
#
loop_
_entity_poly.entity_id
_entity_poly.type
_entity_poly.pdbx_seq_one_letter_code
_entity_poly.pdbx_strand_id
1 'polypeptide(L)'
;MKKSTALFSRLHIGRSFLVVMTFALLLLSGCNEKKNEPANPDTPETNVPVQSVTLSRTSCAFNKIGAEVQLEAKVLPENASNPKITWQSSNTDIFTVSENGLLTCTGFGIATLTATADDKSATCTIVAEKDLLTDICGNMYIYVTIGSQVWMAENMRCEKYDTESERTGAILSTSSDATYAPYYADASDKSLWDSKSLEYGAKLTSGQIEKLGYLYNWAAAVGIATAEDAKAQNSEFSTNRQGICPNGWHVPTNAEWDALGEALGGTKESNGIFPKVGRLLKTKSGWYDDNNGNGTDAYSFAALPAGEASGCTVYDVGRETEFCMSTPRSISDANERYLSYGSVDFHIFYGFKSYAQSVRCIKN
;
A
#
# COMPACT_ATOMS: atom_id res chain seq x y z
N MET A 1 -43.01 -27.67 -40.75
CA MET A 1 -44.19 -28.00 -39.90
C MET A 1 -44.01 -27.35 -38.54
N LYS A 2 -44.94 -26.47 -38.23
CA LYS A 2 -45.44 -25.98 -36.92
C LYS A 2 -44.41 -25.37 -36.00
N LYS A 3 -44.34 -23.99 -35.84
CA LYS A 3 -45.23 -23.13 -35.02
C LYS A 3 -44.99 -23.39 -33.54
N SER A 4 -44.77 -22.46 -32.62
CA SER A 4 -45.39 -21.15 -32.44
C SER A 4 -44.77 -20.49 -31.20
N THR A 5 -44.44 -19.20 -31.22
CA THR A 5 -45.03 -18.07 -30.43
C THR A 5 -45.11 -18.26 -28.90
N ALA A 6 -44.80 -17.34 -28.03
CA ALA A 6 -45.02 -15.91 -27.88
C ALA A 6 -44.32 -15.44 -26.59
N LEU A 7 -43.66 -14.35 -26.53
CA LEU A 7 -44.15 -13.01 -26.12
C LEU A 7 -44.93 -12.98 -24.80
N PHE A 8 -44.36 -12.40 -23.75
CA PHE A 8 -45.01 -11.32 -23.01
C PHE A 8 -44.09 -10.61 -22.04
N SER A 9 -43.94 -9.37 -22.29
CA SER A 9 -43.43 -8.30 -21.40
C SER A 9 -44.28 -8.19 -20.13
N ARG A 10 -43.66 -7.83 -19.02
CA ARG A 10 -44.27 -6.93 -18.03
C ARG A 10 -43.21 -6.22 -17.18
N LEU A 11 -43.15 -4.96 -17.42
CA LEU A 11 -42.71 -3.87 -16.55
C LEU A 11 -43.43 -3.93 -15.21
N HIS A 12 -42.74 -3.90 -14.07
CA HIS A 12 -43.33 -3.50 -12.81
C HIS A 12 -42.51 -2.42 -12.16
N ILE A 13 -43.03 -1.22 -12.28
CA ILE A 13 -42.76 -0.05 -11.45
C ILE A 13 -43.51 -0.28 -10.13
N GLY A 14 -42.88 0.00 -9.03
CA GLY A 14 -43.66 0.02 -7.83
C GLY A 14 -42.87 0.21 -6.57
N ARG A 15 -42.77 1.42 -6.19
CA ARG A 15 -43.33 2.05 -4.98
C ARG A 15 -42.50 1.88 -3.72
N SER A 16 -41.85 2.99 -3.41
CA SER A 16 -41.45 3.43 -2.08
C SER A 16 -42.59 3.25 -1.07
N PHE A 17 -42.32 2.55 0.02
CA PHE A 17 -43.17 2.61 1.20
C PHE A 17 -42.55 3.58 2.20
N LEU A 18 -43.16 4.74 2.28
CA LEU A 18 -42.99 5.71 3.34
C LEU A 18 -43.89 5.24 4.48
N VAL A 19 -43.33 4.76 5.56
CA VAL A 19 -44.09 4.47 6.80
C VAL A 19 -44.19 5.77 7.59
N VAL A 20 -45.35 6.40 7.52
CA VAL A 20 -45.75 7.49 8.40
C VAL A 20 -46.36 6.88 9.65
N MET A 21 -45.64 6.94 10.78
CA MET A 21 -46.19 6.64 12.08
C MET A 21 -46.96 7.86 12.60
N THR A 22 -48.29 7.80 12.51
CA THR A 22 -49.20 8.72 13.19
C THR A 22 -49.27 8.38 14.66
N PHE A 23 -48.73 9.26 15.50
CA PHE A 23 -48.99 9.25 16.95
C PHE A 23 -50.35 9.87 17.22
N ALA A 24 -51.28 9.08 17.76
CA ALA A 24 -52.53 9.57 18.29
C ALA A 24 -52.31 10.26 19.64
N LEU A 25 -52.71 11.52 19.71
CA LEU A 25 -52.65 12.35 20.90
C LEU A 25 -53.87 12.02 21.78
N LEU A 26 -53.69 11.34 22.90
CA LEU A 26 -54.66 11.25 23.97
C LEU A 26 -54.36 12.33 25.00
N LEU A 27 -55.19 13.36 25.00
CA LEU A 27 -55.24 14.38 26.05
C LEU A 27 -55.91 13.77 27.28
N LEU A 28 -55.16 13.54 28.35
CA LEU A 28 -55.70 13.42 29.69
C LEU A 28 -55.06 14.53 30.53
N SER A 29 -55.88 15.48 30.83
CA SER A 29 -55.63 16.56 31.80
C SER A 29 -55.56 15.97 33.20
N GLY A 30 -54.41 16.09 33.82
CA GLY A 30 -54.20 15.82 35.25
C GLY A 30 -53.13 16.77 35.75
N CYS A 31 -53.55 17.87 36.37
CA CYS A 31 -52.68 18.73 37.16
C CYS A 31 -52.05 17.91 38.28
N ASN A 32 -50.73 17.75 38.25
CA ASN A 32 -49.97 17.45 39.45
C ASN A 32 -48.71 18.34 39.41
N GLU A 33 -48.74 19.34 40.28
CA GLU A 33 -47.58 20.16 40.62
C GLU A 33 -46.49 19.24 41.16
N LYS A 34 -45.48 18.90 40.32
CA LYS A 34 -44.23 18.36 40.81
C LYS A 34 -43.37 19.53 41.26
N LYS A 35 -43.16 19.59 42.57
CA LYS A 35 -42.14 20.39 43.22
C LYS A 35 -40.82 20.16 42.48
N ASN A 36 -40.18 21.26 42.06
CA ASN A 36 -38.78 21.26 41.62
C ASN A 36 -37.92 20.78 42.81
N GLU A 37 -37.52 19.52 42.82
CA GLU A 37 -36.35 19.12 43.60
C GLU A 37 -35.11 19.76 42.96
N PRO A 38 -34.27 20.42 43.76
CA PRO A 38 -32.99 20.92 43.25
C PRO A 38 -32.17 19.71 42.79
N ALA A 39 -31.59 19.78 41.57
CA ALA A 39 -30.70 18.79 41.07
C ALA A 39 -29.60 18.52 42.12
N ASN A 40 -29.44 17.26 42.49
CA ASN A 40 -28.40 16.82 43.41
C ASN A 40 -27.04 17.08 42.74
N PRO A 41 -26.15 17.93 43.30
CA PRO A 41 -24.87 18.25 42.68
C PRO A 41 -23.80 17.15 42.80
N ASP A 42 -24.14 15.97 43.37
CA ASP A 42 -23.18 14.92 43.67
C ASP A 42 -23.39 13.63 42.84
N THR A 43 -23.66 13.74 41.56
CA THR A 43 -23.31 12.63 40.67
C THR A 43 -21.86 12.83 40.28
N PRO A 44 -20.90 11.95 40.65
CA PRO A 44 -19.53 12.07 40.21
C PRO A 44 -19.55 11.92 38.68
N GLU A 45 -19.09 12.97 37.97
CA GLU A 45 -18.80 12.85 36.57
C GLU A 45 -17.83 11.67 36.40
N THR A 46 -18.29 10.60 35.78
CA THR A 46 -17.44 9.44 35.52
C THR A 46 -16.38 9.89 34.51
N ASN A 47 -15.19 10.17 35.03
CA ASN A 47 -14.04 10.49 34.17
C ASN A 47 -13.70 9.24 33.34
N VAL A 48 -13.93 9.31 32.04
CA VAL A 48 -13.57 8.27 31.06
C VAL A 48 -12.23 8.63 30.47
N PRO A 49 -11.13 7.94 30.85
CA PRO A 49 -9.79 8.28 30.36
C PRO A 49 -9.63 7.94 28.89
N VAL A 50 -8.72 8.66 28.21
CA VAL A 50 -8.27 8.29 26.88
C VAL A 50 -7.48 6.98 26.95
N GLN A 51 -7.85 6.01 26.13
CA GLN A 51 -7.18 4.70 26.04
C GLN A 51 -6.14 4.66 24.92
N SER A 52 -6.44 5.29 23.77
CA SER A 52 -5.52 5.36 22.65
C SER A 52 -5.76 6.57 21.76
N VAL A 53 -4.68 6.98 21.08
CA VAL A 53 -4.69 7.89 19.93
C VAL A 53 -4.19 7.14 18.72
N THR A 54 -4.82 7.32 17.57
CA THR A 54 -4.38 6.76 16.30
C THR A 54 -4.37 7.86 15.25
N LEU A 55 -3.47 7.75 14.28
CA LEU A 55 -3.36 8.65 13.14
C LEU A 55 -3.82 7.97 11.86
N SER A 56 -4.36 8.76 10.92
CA SER A 56 -4.74 8.29 9.59
C SER A 56 -3.56 7.79 8.76
N ARG A 57 -2.32 8.17 9.13
CA ARG A 57 -1.06 7.71 8.52
C ARG A 57 0.04 7.64 9.56
N THR A 58 0.99 6.71 9.41
CA THR A 58 2.20 6.61 10.24
C THR A 58 3.43 7.21 9.55
N SER A 59 3.33 7.47 8.23
CA SER A 59 4.34 8.22 7.47
C SER A 59 3.69 9.18 6.48
N CYS A 60 4.38 10.29 6.19
CA CYS A 60 3.96 11.29 5.22
C CYS A 60 5.20 11.88 4.55
N ALA A 61 5.09 12.20 3.25
CA ALA A 61 6.19 12.75 2.50
C ALA A 61 5.80 14.05 1.79
N PHE A 62 6.76 14.95 1.65
CA PHE A 62 6.65 16.20 0.90
C PHE A 62 7.77 16.30 -0.13
N ASN A 63 7.45 16.73 -1.35
CA ASN A 63 8.42 16.98 -2.41
C ASN A 63 8.63 18.46 -2.73
N LYS A 64 7.92 19.34 -2.04
CA LYS A 64 7.93 20.79 -2.29
C LYS A 64 7.66 21.58 -1.00
N ILE A 65 8.45 22.63 -0.78
CA ILE A 65 8.17 23.63 0.27
C ILE A 65 6.83 24.31 -0.02
N GLY A 66 5.99 24.46 0.99
CA GLY A 66 4.63 24.99 0.90
C GLY A 66 3.59 23.94 0.50
N ALA A 67 3.98 22.67 0.31
CA ALA A 67 3.00 21.59 0.14
C ALA A 67 2.28 21.31 1.46
N GLU A 68 1.00 20.94 1.36
CA GLU A 68 0.14 20.70 2.52
C GLU A 68 -0.46 19.31 2.50
N VAL A 69 -0.62 18.71 3.67
CA VAL A 69 -1.28 17.41 3.86
C VAL A 69 -2.13 17.46 5.13
N GLN A 70 -3.40 17.06 5.01
CA GLN A 70 -4.28 16.89 6.15
C GLN A 70 -4.08 15.51 6.78
N LEU A 71 -3.79 15.46 8.08
CA LEU A 71 -3.86 14.25 8.88
C LEU A 71 -5.06 14.31 9.83
N GLU A 72 -5.63 13.14 10.07
CA GLU A 72 -6.68 12.95 11.06
C GLU A 72 -6.13 12.13 12.22
N ALA A 73 -6.60 12.46 13.43
CA ALA A 73 -6.35 11.66 14.63
C ALA A 73 -7.67 11.21 15.24
N LYS A 74 -7.71 9.96 15.68
CA LYS A 74 -8.86 9.37 16.37
C LYS A 74 -8.48 9.03 17.80
N VAL A 75 -9.34 9.47 18.75
CA VAL A 75 -9.22 9.16 20.16
C VAL A 75 -10.22 8.07 20.53
N LEU A 76 -9.81 7.11 21.31
CA LEU A 76 -10.69 6.07 21.84
C LEU A 76 -10.61 6.04 23.38
N PRO A 77 -11.73 5.74 24.07
CA PRO A 77 -13.08 5.62 23.51
C PRO A 77 -13.66 6.97 23.05
N GLU A 78 -14.66 6.97 22.19
CA GLU A 78 -15.25 8.20 21.63
C GLU A 78 -15.91 9.10 22.68
N ASN A 79 -16.27 8.53 23.83
CA ASN A 79 -16.83 9.24 24.98
C ASN A 79 -15.76 9.61 26.05
N ALA A 80 -14.49 9.62 25.68
CA ALA A 80 -13.43 10.07 26.58
C ALA A 80 -13.70 11.49 27.10
N SER A 81 -13.42 11.75 28.39
CA SER A 81 -13.70 13.05 29.03
C SER A 81 -12.81 14.18 28.52
N ASN A 82 -11.59 13.86 28.05
CA ASN A 82 -10.65 14.83 27.49
C ASN A 82 -10.10 14.39 26.14
N PRO A 83 -10.94 14.38 25.07
CA PRO A 83 -10.52 13.91 23.74
C PRO A 83 -9.73 14.96 22.94
N LYS A 84 -9.39 16.11 23.54
CA LYS A 84 -8.69 17.20 22.84
C LYS A 84 -7.32 16.73 22.35
N ILE A 85 -7.10 16.84 21.04
CA ILE A 85 -5.83 16.50 20.42
C ILE A 85 -4.93 17.74 20.38
N THR A 86 -3.67 17.55 20.77
CA THR A 86 -2.60 18.51 20.55
C THR A 86 -1.61 17.93 19.55
N TRP A 87 -1.16 18.78 18.63
CA TRP A 87 -0.25 18.41 17.55
C TRP A 87 1.10 19.08 17.76
N GLN A 88 2.18 18.33 17.53
CA GLN A 88 3.54 18.86 17.69
C GLN A 88 4.45 18.36 16.56
N SER A 89 5.20 19.29 15.95
CA SER A 89 6.33 18.99 15.08
C SER A 89 7.60 18.88 15.91
N SER A 90 8.42 17.86 15.65
CA SER A 90 9.76 17.75 16.25
C SER A 90 10.76 18.75 15.65
N ASN A 91 10.46 19.28 14.45
CA ASN A 91 11.29 20.30 13.78
C ASN A 91 10.43 21.16 12.84
N THR A 92 10.17 22.41 13.25
CA THR A 92 9.36 23.38 12.50
C THR A 92 10.06 23.95 11.27
N ASP A 93 11.38 23.75 11.12
CA ASP A 93 12.12 24.11 9.91
C ASP A 93 11.84 23.11 8.76
N ILE A 94 11.31 21.93 9.09
CA ILE A 94 10.95 20.90 8.11
C ILE A 94 9.45 20.93 7.82
N PHE A 95 8.60 20.98 8.86
CA PHE A 95 7.15 21.17 8.69
C PHE A 95 6.53 21.84 9.91
N THR A 96 5.46 22.58 9.68
CA THR A 96 4.55 23.06 10.72
C THR A 96 3.25 22.26 10.71
N VAL A 97 2.52 22.29 11.83
CA VAL A 97 1.22 21.65 11.95
C VAL A 97 0.22 22.60 12.60
N SER A 98 -0.98 22.69 12.04
CA SER A 98 -2.08 23.48 12.62
C SER A 98 -2.79 22.72 13.76
N GLU A 99 -3.63 23.42 14.52
CA GLU A 99 -4.48 22.81 15.56
C GLU A 99 -5.44 21.75 15.02
N ASN A 100 -5.74 21.78 13.71
CA ASN A 100 -6.63 20.85 13.05
C ASN A 100 -5.88 19.72 12.32
N GLY A 101 -4.56 19.58 12.50
CA GLY A 101 -3.76 18.52 11.89
C GLY A 101 -3.38 18.76 10.43
N LEU A 102 -3.50 20.01 9.92
CA LEU A 102 -2.96 20.38 8.60
C LEU A 102 -1.46 20.60 8.72
N LEU A 103 -0.67 19.79 8.02
CA LEU A 103 0.78 19.90 7.93
C LEU A 103 1.15 20.79 6.73
N THR A 104 2.13 21.67 6.91
CA THR A 104 2.71 22.48 5.84
C THR A 104 4.22 22.28 5.82
N CYS A 105 4.77 21.86 4.69
CA CYS A 105 6.21 21.68 4.47
C CYS A 105 6.91 23.04 4.47
N THR A 106 7.89 23.23 5.35
CA THR A 106 8.67 24.46 5.47
C THR A 106 10.11 24.31 5.00
N GLY A 107 10.61 23.07 4.93
CA GLY A 107 11.97 22.76 4.48
C GLY A 107 12.17 21.27 4.25
N PHE A 108 13.39 20.89 3.86
CA PHE A 108 13.72 19.50 3.55
C PHE A 108 14.44 18.83 4.73
N GLY A 109 14.17 17.55 4.94
CA GLY A 109 14.71 16.73 6.01
C GLY A 109 13.71 15.71 6.53
N ILE A 110 14.05 15.11 7.68
CA ILE A 110 13.20 14.13 8.36
C ILE A 110 12.81 14.70 9.73
N ALA A 111 11.54 14.63 10.06
CA ALA A 111 11.00 15.04 11.35
C ALA A 111 9.84 14.13 11.77
N THR A 112 9.41 14.25 13.03
CA THR A 112 8.31 13.47 13.59
C THR A 112 7.16 14.38 13.98
N LEU A 113 5.96 14.05 13.52
CA LEU A 113 4.71 14.59 14.02
C LEU A 113 4.26 13.75 15.22
N THR A 114 3.82 14.41 16.29
CA THR A 114 3.20 13.76 17.45
C THR A 114 1.80 14.34 17.66
N ALA A 115 0.80 13.48 17.76
CA ALA A 115 -0.56 13.82 18.20
C ALA A 115 -0.79 13.24 19.58
N THR A 116 -1.19 14.07 20.55
CA THR A 116 -1.37 13.69 21.95
C THR A 116 -2.78 14.07 22.42
N ALA A 117 -3.45 13.15 23.11
CA ALA A 117 -4.65 13.42 23.86
C ALA A 117 -4.49 12.78 25.25
N ASP A 118 -4.64 13.60 26.30
CA ASP A 118 -4.35 13.20 27.68
C ASP A 118 -2.91 12.65 27.80
N ASP A 119 -2.70 11.44 28.29
CA ASP A 119 -1.40 10.75 28.43
C ASP A 119 -1.04 9.83 27.23
N LYS A 120 -1.88 9.77 26.20
CA LYS A 120 -1.70 8.91 25.02
C LYS A 120 -1.23 9.71 23.82
N SER A 121 -0.36 9.11 23.04
CA SER A 121 0.15 9.73 21.82
C SER A 121 0.30 8.74 20.67
N ALA A 122 0.27 9.28 19.46
CA ALA A 122 0.62 8.58 18.22
C ALA A 122 1.58 9.45 17.40
N THR A 123 2.46 8.82 16.63
CA THR A 123 3.47 9.51 15.84
C THR A 123 3.36 9.21 14.37
N CYS A 124 3.75 10.17 13.53
CA CYS A 124 3.90 10.02 12.09
C CYS A 124 5.28 10.53 11.67
N THR A 125 6.01 9.74 10.88
CA THR A 125 7.30 10.18 10.33
C THR A 125 7.06 11.05 9.10
N ILE A 126 7.64 12.25 9.11
CA ILE A 126 7.58 13.19 7.98
C ILE A 126 8.93 13.17 7.27
N VAL A 127 8.91 12.91 5.95
CA VAL A 127 10.08 12.96 5.06
C VAL A 127 9.82 14.06 4.04
N ALA A 128 10.63 15.10 4.06
CA ALA A 128 10.56 16.20 3.09
C ALA A 128 11.84 16.18 2.25
N GLU A 129 11.73 15.82 0.98
CA GLU A 129 12.84 15.73 0.04
C GLU A 129 12.44 16.35 -1.30
N LYS A 130 13.35 17.11 -1.91
CA LYS A 130 13.09 17.85 -3.14
C LYS A 130 12.74 16.97 -4.34
N ASP A 131 13.29 15.77 -4.37
CA ASP A 131 13.26 14.89 -5.55
C ASP A 131 12.49 13.59 -5.27
N LEU A 132 11.40 13.64 -4.49
CA LEU A 132 10.52 12.49 -4.33
C LEU A 132 9.76 12.22 -5.63
N LEU A 133 9.75 10.98 -6.06
CA LEU A 133 8.93 10.51 -7.16
C LEU A 133 7.47 10.46 -6.72
N THR A 134 6.57 11.07 -7.50
CA THR A 134 5.13 11.02 -7.23
C THR A 134 4.41 10.29 -8.37
N ASP A 135 3.52 9.36 -8.03
CA ASP A 135 2.66 8.69 -9.01
C ASP A 135 1.31 9.39 -9.19
N ILE A 136 0.50 8.92 -10.14
CA ILE A 136 -0.83 9.48 -10.44
C ILE A 136 -1.83 9.29 -9.29
N CYS A 137 -1.61 8.34 -8.38
CA CYS A 137 -2.43 8.14 -7.18
C CYS A 137 -2.06 9.12 -6.07
N GLY A 138 -1.02 9.94 -6.24
CA GLY A 138 -0.52 10.89 -5.26
C GLY A 138 0.42 10.26 -4.21
N ASN A 139 0.85 9.02 -4.40
CA ASN A 139 1.85 8.41 -3.56
C ASN A 139 3.24 8.97 -3.89
N MET A 140 4.03 9.19 -2.84
CA MET A 140 5.41 9.63 -2.96
C MET A 140 6.35 8.48 -2.61
N TYR A 141 7.45 8.37 -3.36
CA TYR A 141 8.43 7.30 -3.22
C TYR A 141 9.82 7.87 -3.12
N ILE A 142 10.61 7.32 -2.22
CA ILE A 142 12.05 7.54 -2.17
C ILE A 142 12.70 6.73 -3.30
N TYR A 143 13.76 7.27 -3.89
CA TYR A 143 14.58 6.56 -4.85
C TYR A 143 16.07 6.69 -4.54
N VAL A 144 16.88 5.76 -5.04
CA VAL A 144 18.31 5.67 -4.79
C VAL A 144 19.06 5.46 -6.08
N THR A 145 20.29 5.97 -6.15
CA THR A 145 21.21 5.70 -7.25
C THR A 145 22.14 4.55 -6.86
N ILE A 146 22.17 3.51 -7.66
CA ILE A 146 23.06 2.36 -7.49
C ILE A 146 23.79 2.13 -8.80
N GLY A 147 25.11 2.31 -8.81
CA GLY A 147 25.89 2.35 -10.04
C GLY A 147 25.45 3.51 -10.94
N SER A 148 25.06 3.20 -12.18
CA SER A 148 24.52 4.18 -13.14
C SER A 148 22.98 4.22 -13.16
N GLN A 149 22.31 3.42 -12.34
CA GLN A 149 20.86 3.26 -12.36
C GLN A 149 20.21 3.99 -11.19
N VAL A 150 18.98 4.51 -11.42
CA VAL A 150 18.16 5.13 -10.38
C VAL A 150 16.94 4.25 -10.15
N TRP A 151 16.81 3.71 -8.94
CA TRP A 151 15.79 2.76 -8.53
C TRP A 151 14.84 3.33 -7.48
N MET A 152 13.57 2.98 -7.55
CA MET A 152 12.70 3.18 -6.40
C MET A 152 13.23 2.40 -5.20
N ALA A 153 13.19 3.01 -4.01
CA ALA A 153 13.53 2.38 -2.74
C ALA A 153 12.29 1.85 -1.99
N GLU A 154 11.13 1.97 -2.59
CA GLU A 154 9.85 1.49 -2.07
C GLU A 154 9.08 0.74 -3.18
N ASN A 155 8.22 -0.21 -2.79
CA ASN A 155 7.37 -0.92 -3.72
C ASN A 155 6.23 -0.02 -4.22
N MET A 156 5.81 -0.17 -5.47
CA MET A 156 4.63 0.50 -6.04
C MET A 156 3.37 0.19 -5.22
N ARG A 157 2.48 1.22 -5.10
CA ARG A 157 1.19 1.11 -4.39
C ARG A 157 0.08 1.93 -5.04
N CYS A 158 0.02 1.92 -6.37
CA CYS A 158 -1.00 2.65 -7.14
C CYS A 158 -1.86 1.68 -7.95
N GLU A 159 -3.17 1.91 -7.95
CA GLU A 159 -4.13 1.14 -8.74
C GLU A 159 -4.41 1.74 -10.11
N LYS A 160 -3.66 2.76 -10.53
CA LYS A 160 -3.89 3.49 -11.78
C LYS A 160 -2.62 3.56 -12.62
N TYR A 161 -2.79 3.53 -13.93
CA TYR A 161 -1.70 3.77 -14.87
C TYR A 161 -1.49 5.26 -15.11
N ASP A 162 -0.24 5.71 -15.05
CA ASP A 162 0.20 7.06 -15.41
C ASP A 162 0.86 7.03 -16.80
N THR A 163 0.06 6.76 -17.82
CA THR A 163 0.52 6.73 -19.20
C THR A 163 -0.29 7.72 -20.05
N GLU A 164 0.35 8.31 -21.06
CA GLU A 164 -0.34 9.13 -22.07
C GLU A 164 -1.25 8.30 -22.99
N SER A 165 -1.26 6.98 -22.83
CA SER A 165 -2.07 6.02 -23.58
C SER A 165 -3.52 5.99 -23.11
N GLU A 166 -4.38 5.25 -23.82
CA GLU A 166 -5.81 5.04 -23.54
C GLU A 166 -6.12 4.49 -22.13
N ARG A 167 -5.09 4.19 -21.33
CA ARG A 167 -5.17 3.63 -19.98
C ARG A 167 -4.89 4.62 -18.87
N THR A 168 -4.52 5.87 -19.18
CA THR A 168 -4.27 6.89 -18.14
C THR A 168 -5.47 6.98 -17.19
N GLY A 169 -5.23 6.80 -15.89
CA GLY A 169 -6.26 6.81 -14.87
C GLY A 169 -7.16 5.56 -14.81
N ALA A 170 -6.91 4.52 -15.61
CA ALA A 170 -7.65 3.26 -15.48
C ALA A 170 -7.35 2.62 -14.13
N ILE A 171 -8.40 2.13 -13.47
CA ILE A 171 -8.30 1.45 -12.18
C ILE A 171 -8.08 -0.04 -12.44
N LEU A 172 -7.08 -0.63 -11.77
CA LEU A 172 -6.86 -2.08 -11.79
C LEU A 172 -7.95 -2.79 -10.97
N SER A 173 -8.25 -4.01 -11.36
CA SER A 173 -9.16 -4.88 -10.60
C SER A 173 -8.43 -5.46 -9.39
N THR A 174 -9.16 -5.64 -8.28
CA THR A 174 -8.72 -6.47 -7.14
C THR A 174 -9.17 -7.92 -7.29
N SER A 175 -9.89 -8.26 -8.37
CA SER A 175 -10.43 -9.60 -8.60
C SER A 175 -9.48 -10.43 -9.46
N SER A 176 -9.23 -11.65 -9.01
CA SER A 176 -8.38 -12.65 -9.67
C SER A 176 -9.13 -13.60 -10.61
N ASP A 177 -10.39 -13.33 -10.95
CA ASP A 177 -11.24 -14.27 -11.70
C ASP A 177 -10.75 -14.58 -13.11
N ALA A 178 -9.81 -13.78 -13.63
CA ALA A 178 -9.18 -14.05 -14.91
C ALA A 178 -7.69 -14.29 -14.72
N THR A 179 -7.23 -15.47 -14.97
CA THR A 179 -5.85 -15.96 -14.82
C THR A 179 -4.77 -15.01 -15.37
N TYR A 180 -5.12 -14.13 -16.32
CA TYR A 180 -4.19 -13.18 -16.94
C TYR A 180 -4.75 -11.75 -17.04
N ALA A 181 -5.96 -11.48 -16.55
CA ALA A 181 -6.47 -10.13 -16.52
C ALA A 181 -5.68 -9.29 -15.53
N PRO A 182 -5.43 -7.99 -15.81
CA PRO A 182 -4.68 -7.14 -14.89
C PRO A 182 -5.36 -7.04 -13.52
N TYR A 183 -4.66 -7.42 -12.46
CA TYR A 183 -5.13 -7.24 -11.08
C TYR A 183 -3.96 -6.94 -10.13
N TYR A 184 -4.30 -6.45 -8.94
CA TYR A 184 -3.37 -6.29 -7.83
C TYR A 184 -3.96 -6.82 -6.52
N ALA A 185 -3.08 -7.11 -5.55
CA ALA A 185 -3.42 -7.38 -4.16
C ALA A 185 -2.65 -6.42 -3.25
N ASP A 186 -3.29 -5.89 -2.21
CA ASP A 186 -2.64 -5.02 -1.24
C ASP A 186 -1.90 -5.87 -0.19
N ALA A 187 -0.57 -5.93 -0.29
CA ALA A 187 0.27 -6.66 0.65
C ALA A 187 0.26 -6.05 2.07
N SER A 188 -0.21 -4.83 2.25
CA SER A 188 -0.37 -4.20 3.56
C SER A 188 -1.66 -4.62 4.28
N ASP A 189 -2.64 -5.16 3.55
CA ASP A 189 -3.89 -5.65 4.12
C ASP A 189 -3.72 -7.06 4.70
N LYS A 190 -3.56 -7.14 6.02
CA LYS A 190 -3.41 -8.42 6.73
C LYS A 190 -4.60 -9.36 6.59
N SER A 191 -5.78 -8.88 6.20
CA SER A 191 -6.94 -9.74 5.99
C SER A 191 -6.78 -10.63 4.74
N LEU A 192 -5.85 -10.27 3.85
CA LEU A 192 -5.50 -11.06 2.67
C LEU A 192 -4.38 -12.09 2.93
N TRP A 193 -3.69 -11.99 4.08
CA TRP A 193 -2.56 -12.86 4.40
C TRP A 193 -3.03 -14.27 4.77
N ASP A 194 -2.33 -15.27 4.24
CA ASP A 194 -2.50 -16.65 4.70
C ASP A 194 -2.01 -16.84 6.16
N SER A 195 -2.29 -18.00 6.75
CA SER A 195 -1.94 -18.28 8.14
C SER A 195 -0.44 -18.21 8.44
N LYS A 196 0.39 -18.59 7.47
CA LYS A 196 1.86 -18.53 7.60
C LYS A 196 2.38 -17.10 7.48
N SER A 197 1.83 -16.31 6.56
CA SER A 197 2.15 -14.89 6.44
C SER A 197 1.78 -14.11 7.71
N LEU A 198 0.69 -14.47 8.39
CA LEU A 198 0.35 -13.88 9.69
C LEU A 198 1.39 -14.23 10.77
N GLU A 199 1.93 -15.43 10.75
CA GLU A 199 2.99 -15.87 11.67
C GLU A 199 4.33 -15.18 11.37
N TYR A 200 4.80 -15.25 10.14
CA TYR A 200 6.12 -14.75 9.74
C TYR A 200 6.18 -13.23 9.67
N GLY A 201 5.13 -12.61 9.20
CA GLY A 201 5.00 -11.15 9.12
C GLY A 201 4.79 -10.47 10.48
N ALA A 202 4.64 -11.22 11.56
CA ALA A 202 4.50 -10.65 12.92
C ALA A 202 5.69 -9.81 13.36
N LYS A 203 6.88 -10.00 12.76
CA LYS A 203 8.08 -9.19 13.02
C LYS A 203 8.10 -7.85 12.29
N LEU A 204 7.22 -7.64 11.32
CA LEU A 204 7.10 -6.36 10.61
C LEU A 204 6.48 -5.31 11.53
N THR A 205 7.10 -4.15 11.59
CA THR A 205 6.51 -2.96 12.24
C THR A 205 5.35 -2.43 11.39
N SER A 206 4.44 -1.65 12.00
CA SER A 206 3.35 -1.01 11.25
C SER A 206 3.87 -0.18 10.07
N GLY A 207 4.95 0.60 10.27
CA GLY A 207 5.56 1.39 9.20
C GLY A 207 6.21 0.56 8.09
N GLN A 208 6.65 -0.68 8.37
CA GLN A 208 7.12 -1.60 7.33
C GLN A 208 5.95 -2.22 6.55
N ILE A 209 4.86 -2.58 7.26
CA ILE A 209 3.65 -3.13 6.63
C ILE A 209 3.07 -2.13 5.63
N GLU A 210 2.95 -0.86 6.00
CA GLU A 210 2.46 0.20 5.09
C GLU A 210 3.31 0.35 3.81
N LYS A 211 4.58 -0.06 3.86
CA LYS A 211 5.53 0.01 2.75
C LYS A 211 5.66 -1.29 1.95
N LEU A 212 4.93 -2.34 2.30
CA LEU A 212 4.92 -3.57 1.51
C LEU A 212 4.44 -3.31 0.08
N GLY A 213 3.54 -2.33 -0.09
CA GLY A 213 3.03 -1.93 -1.39
C GLY A 213 1.98 -2.88 -1.93
N TYR A 214 1.69 -2.76 -3.23
CA TYR A 214 0.80 -3.67 -3.92
C TYR A 214 1.60 -4.73 -4.68
N LEU A 215 1.01 -5.90 -4.77
CA LEU A 215 1.47 -7.00 -5.61
C LEU A 215 0.66 -6.99 -6.90
N TYR A 216 1.32 -6.96 -8.04
CA TYR A 216 0.70 -6.86 -9.36
C TYR A 216 0.97 -8.14 -10.13
N ASN A 217 -0.06 -8.71 -10.78
CA ASN A 217 0.22 -9.77 -11.74
C ASN A 217 0.98 -9.18 -12.95
N TRP A 218 1.60 -10.02 -13.74
CA TRP A 218 2.48 -9.57 -14.83
C TRP A 218 1.77 -8.60 -15.78
N ALA A 219 0.53 -8.89 -16.17
CA ALA A 219 -0.24 -8.03 -17.06
C ALA A 219 -0.48 -6.63 -16.46
N ALA A 220 -0.79 -6.54 -15.16
CA ALA A 220 -0.93 -5.28 -14.45
C ALA A 220 0.41 -4.53 -14.36
N ALA A 221 1.48 -5.22 -13.99
CA ALA A 221 2.79 -4.61 -13.87
C ALA A 221 3.24 -3.95 -15.18
N VAL A 222 3.16 -4.67 -16.31
CA VAL A 222 3.66 -4.20 -17.61
C VAL A 222 2.63 -3.43 -18.45
N GLY A 223 1.41 -3.21 -17.94
CA GLY A 223 0.40 -2.40 -18.59
C GLY A 223 -0.27 -3.07 -19.78
N ILE A 224 -0.60 -4.35 -19.71
CA ILE A 224 -1.34 -5.09 -20.73
C ILE A 224 -2.84 -5.11 -20.41
N ALA A 225 -3.69 -4.79 -21.42
CA ALA A 225 -5.11 -4.59 -21.21
C ALA A 225 -5.91 -5.87 -20.99
N THR A 226 -5.56 -6.91 -21.69
CA THR A 226 -6.37 -8.11 -21.76
C THR A 226 -5.57 -9.37 -21.46
N ALA A 227 -6.27 -10.40 -20.99
CA ALA A 227 -5.67 -11.71 -20.76
C ALA A 227 -5.10 -12.32 -22.06
N GLU A 228 -5.73 -12.08 -23.20
CA GLU A 228 -5.27 -12.61 -24.48
C GLU A 228 -3.96 -11.94 -24.92
N ASP A 229 -3.85 -10.61 -24.76
CA ASP A 229 -2.60 -9.89 -25.04
C ASP A 229 -1.49 -10.37 -24.11
N ALA A 230 -1.78 -10.63 -22.83
CA ALA A 230 -0.80 -11.13 -21.88
C ALA A 230 -0.28 -12.53 -22.26
N LYS A 231 -1.15 -13.40 -22.78
CA LYS A 231 -0.76 -14.72 -23.32
C LYS A 231 0.05 -14.62 -24.60
N ALA A 232 -0.26 -13.64 -25.48
CA ALA A 232 0.42 -13.48 -26.74
C ALA A 232 1.87 -12.97 -26.59
N GLN A 233 2.21 -12.38 -25.44
CA GLN A 233 3.53 -11.84 -25.20
C GLN A 233 4.55 -12.94 -24.85
N ASN A 234 5.53 -13.10 -25.72
CA ASN A 234 6.64 -14.01 -25.58
C ASN A 234 7.98 -13.21 -25.57
N SER A 235 9.08 -13.84 -25.96
CA SER A 235 10.43 -13.24 -25.99
C SER A 235 10.62 -11.99 -26.85
N GLU A 236 9.69 -11.66 -27.75
CA GLU A 236 9.76 -10.50 -28.66
C GLU A 236 9.12 -9.24 -28.05
N PHE A 237 8.67 -9.31 -26.81
CA PHE A 237 8.04 -8.21 -26.12
C PHE A 237 9.01 -7.03 -25.93
N SER A 238 8.55 -5.81 -26.26
CA SER A 238 9.35 -4.59 -26.09
C SER A 238 9.73 -4.38 -24.62
N THR A 239 11.02 -4.14 -24.38
CA THR A 239 11.62 -4.18 -23.06
C THR A 239 11.44 -2.90 -22.22
N ASN A 240 11.07 -1.76 -22.82
CA ASN A 240 10.86 -0.51 -22.07
C ASN A 240 9.39 -0.23 -21.84
N ARG A 241 8.78 -0.99 -20.94
CA ARG A 241 7.38 -0.82 -20.58
C ARG A 241 7.25 0.03 -19.33
N GLN A 242 6.66 1.23 -19.47
CA GLN A 242 6.28 2.03 -18.31
C GLN A 242 5.38 1.21 -17.37
N GLY A 243 4.35 0.56 -17.91
CA GLY A 243 3.42 -0.24 -17.11
C GLY A 243 2.77 0.58 -16.00
N ILE A 244 2.81 0.05 -14.78
CA ILE A 244 2.27 0.71 -13.59
C ILE A 244 3.19 1.80 -13.03
N CYS A 245 4.41 1.92 -13.54
CA CYS A 245 5.38 2.89 -13.08
C CYS A 245 4.98 4.34 -13.41
N PRO A 246 5.39 5.31 -12.61
CA PRO A 246 5.18 6.72 -12.89
C PRO A 246 5.84 7.18 -14.20
N ASN A 247 5.39 8.30 -14.74
CA ASN A 247 5.96 8.87 -15.95
C ASN A 247 7.47 9.13 -15.82
N GLY A 248 8.26 8.74 -16.84
CA GLY A 248 9.72 8.79 -16.82
C GLY A 248 10.38 7.61 -16.10
N TRP A 249 9.59 6.60 -15.73
CA TRP A 249 10.04 5.35 -15.10
C TRP A 249 9.41 4.16 -15.80
N HIS A 250 10.01 2.98 -15.65
CA HIS A 250 9.49 1.75 -16.27
C HIS A 250 9.71 0.52 -15.38
N VAL A 251 9.01 -0.56 -15.71
CA VAL A 251 9.18 -1.87 -15.06
C VAL A 251 10.50 -2.47 -15.55
N PRO A 252 11.43 -2.82 -14.66
CA PRO A 252 12.76 -3.22 -15.04
C PRO A 252 12.79 -4.48 -15.88
N THR A 253 13.73 -4.53 -16.82
CA THR A 253 14.08 -5.71 -17.61
C THR A 253 15.01 -6.64 -16.82
N ASN A 254 15.20 -7.88 -17.33
CA ASN A 254 16.20 -8.78 -16.77
C ASN A 254 17.62 -8.19 -16.82
N ALA A 255 17.96 -7.50 -17.92
CA ALA A 255 19.29 -6.88 -18.07
C ALA A 255 19.55 -5.76 -17.05
N GLU A 256 18.52 -4.99 -16.69
CA GLU A 256 18.66 -3.93 -15.69
C GLU A 256 18.81 -4.48 -14.26
N TRP A 257 18.10 -5.55 -13.93
CA TRP A 257 18.32 -6.28 -12.69
C TRP A 257 19.70 -6.94 -12.62
N ASP A 258 20.22 -7.44 -13.76
CA ASP A 258 21.58 -7.97 -13.83
C ASP A 258 22.60 -6.84 -13.57
N ALA A 259 22.43 -5.68 -14.21
CA ALA A 259 23.29 -4.51 -14.01
C ALA A 259 23.25 -4.01 -12.54
N LEU A 260 22.09 -4.10 -11.86
CA LEU A 260 22.02 -3.84 -10.43
C LEU A 260 22.89 -4.81 -9.64
N GLY A 261 22.79 -6.11 -9.92
CA GLY A 261 23.61 -7.14 -9.25
C GLY A 261 25.11 -6.90 -9.42
N GLU A 262 25.52 -6.52 -10.61
CA GLU A 262 26.92 -6.19 -10.93
C GLU A 262 27.37 -4.89 -10.22
N ALA A 263 26.54 -3.85 -10.21
CA ALA A 263 26.82 -2.58 -9.52
C ALA A 263 26.99 -2.76 -8.01
N LEU A 264 26.40 -3.80 -7.44
CA LEU A 264 26.55 -4.20 -6.03
C LEU A 264 27.82 -5.05 -5.77
N GLY A 265 28.66 -5.22 -6.78
CA GLY A 265 29.89 -6.01 -6.72
C GLY A 265 29.68 -7.51 -6.86
N GLY A 266 28.49 -7.95 -7.28
CA GLY A 266 28.21 -9.36 -7.56
C GLY A 266 28.78 -9.81 -8.90
N THR A 267 29.10 -11.10 -8.97
CA THR A 267 29.41 -11.79 -10.23
C THR A 267 28.28 -12.75 -10.53
N LYS A 268 27.62 -12.57 -11.67
CA LYS A 268 26.51 -13.41 -12.10
C LYS A 268 27.01 -14.82 -12.44
N GLU A 269 26.43 -15.81 -11.81
CA GLU A 269 26.66 -17.22 -12.13
C GLU A 269 25.90 -17.67 -13.39
N SER A 270 26.26 -18.84 -13.94
CA SER A 270 25.61 -19.40 -15.13
C SER A 270 24.11 -19.65 -14.97
N ASN A 271 23.65 -19.86 -13.74
CA ASN A 271 22.24 -20.00 -13.38
C ASN A 271 21.52 -18.67 -13.18
N GLY A 272 22.23 -17.52 -13.37
CA GLY A 272 21.66 -16.17 -13.22
C GLY A 272 21.64 -15.61 -11.80
N ILE A 273 22.16 -16.35 -10.80
CA ILE A 273 22.23 -15.92 -9.40
C ILE A 273 23.43 -14.98 -9.19
N PHE A 274 23.25 -14.01 -8.28
CA PHE A 274 24.32 -13.18 -7.74
C PHE A 274 24.56 -13.56 -6.27
N PRO A 275 25.61 -14.35 -5.96
CA PRO A 275 25.92 -14.77 -4.59
C PRO A 275 26.17 -13.57 -3.67
N LYS A 276 25.60 -13.61 -2.47
CA LYS A 276 25.74 -12.63 -1.37
C LYS A 276 25.16 -11.23 -1.66
N VAL A 277 24.64 -10.95 -2.84
CA VAL A 277 24.08 -9.65 -3.21
C VAL A 277 22.73 -9.41 -2.55
N GLY A 278 21.92 -10.45 -2.39
CA GLY A 278 20.59 -10.31 -1.76
C GLY A 278 20.64 -9.71 -0.36
N ARG A 279 21.66 -10.04 0.42
CA ARG A 279 21.86 -9.45 1.75
C ARG A 279 22.06 -7.93 1.72
N LEU A 280 22.64 -7.37 0.66
CA LEU A 280 22.88 -5.93 0.51
C LEU A 280 21.61 -5.16 0.23
N LEU A 281 20.59 -5.81 -0.37
CA LEU A 281 19.32 -5.23 -0.78
C LEU A 281 18.23 -5.31 0.29
N LYS A 282 18.24 -6.38 1.10
CA LYS A 282 17.24 -6.63 2.15
C LYS A 282 17.33 -5.62 3.29
N THR A 283 16.17 -5.21 3.83
CA THR A 283 16.09 -4.38 5.05
C THR A 283 16.78 -5.03 6.24
N LYS A 284 17.22 -4.20 7.20
CA LYS A 284 17.92 -4.63 8.44
C LYS A 284 17.00 -5.33 9.44
N SER A 285 15.69 -5.29 9.20
CA SER A 285 14.67 -5.92 10.05
C SER A 285 13.41 -6.21 9.25
N GLY A 286 12.53 -7.04 9.79
CA GLY A 286 11.22 -7.37 9.20
C GLY A 286 11.21 -8.72 8.49
N TRP A 287 12.36 -9.27 8.13
CA TRP A 287 12.48 -10.61 7.57
C TRP A 287 12.39 -11.67 8.68
N TYR A 288 11.77 -12.79 8.38
CA TYR A 288 11.76 -13.94 9.27
C TYR A 288 13.20 -14.40 9.50
N ASP A 289 13.59 -14.50 10.77
CA ASP A 289 15.00 -14.65 11.12
C ASP A 289 15.29 -16.06 11.68
N ASP A 290 15.78 -16.92 10.79
CA ASP A 290 16.42 -18.20 11.14
C ASP A 290 17.92 -18.19 10.78
N ASN A 291 18.64 -17.10 11.10
CA ASN A 291 20.07 -16.87 10.95
C ASN A 291 20.53 -16.00 9.76
N ASN A 292 19.75 -15.75 8.69
CA ASN A 292 20.14 -14.94 7.54
C ASN A 292 19.00 -14.10 6.96
N GLY A 293 17.86 -13.99 7.65
CA GLY A 293 16.67 -13.33 7.14
C GLY A 293 16.91 -11.86 6.83
N ASN A 294 17.41 -11.12 7.81
CA ASN A 294 17.64 -9.70 7.65
C ASN A 294 18.89 -9.38 6.82
N GLY A 295 18.83 -8.25 6.12
CA GLY A 295 19.92 -7.71 5.31
C GLY A 295 20.76 -6.66 6.01
N THR A 296 21.60 -5.99 5.22
CA THR A 296 22.39 -4.84 5.65
C THR A 296 21.84 -3.53 5.11
N ASP A 297 20.98 -3.60 4.06
CA ASP A 297 20.47 -2.45 3.33
C ASP A 297 21.56 -1.42 3.03
N ALA A 298 22.68 -1.93 2.51
CA ALA A 298 23.91 -1.15 2.36
C ALA A 298 23.78 0.00 1.34
N TYR A 299 22.80 -0.08 0.46
CA TYR A 299 22.55 0.87 -0.62
C TYR A 299 21.19 1.54 -0.54
N SER A 300 20.50 1.40 0.59
CA SER A 300 19.16 1.97 0.82
C SER A 300 18.11 1.50 -0.21
N PHE A 301 18.29 0.32 -0.77
CA PHE A 301 17.29 -0.29 -1.65
C PHE A 301 16.04 -0.71 -0.89
N ALA A 302 16.19 -1.05 0.40
CA ALA A 302 15.12 -1.31 1.37
C ALA A 302 14.12 -2.38 0.90
N ALA A 303 14.60 -3.53 0.39
CA ALA A 303 13.72 -4.64 0.05
C ALA A 303 13.03 -5.21 1.30
N LEU A 304 11.70 -5.14 1.34
CA LEU A 304 10.83 -5.73 2.37
C LEU A 304 10.27 -7.07 1.90
N PRO A 305 10.04 -8.02 2.80
CA PRO A 305 9.48 -9.34 2.47
C PRO A 305 7.96 -9.24 2.27
N ALA A 306 7.54 -8.76 1.10
CA ALA A 306 6.13 -8.51 0.77
C ALA A 306 5.37 -9.77 0.36
N GLY A 307 6.08 -10.88 0.12
CA GLY A 307 5.50 -12.11 -0.39
C GLY A 307 5.04 -12.01 -1.85
N GLU A 308 4.18 -12.93 -2.23
CA GLU A 308 3.49 -12.98 -3.51
C GLU A 308 1.97 -13.13 -3.30
N ALA A 309 1.17 -12.95 -4.34
CA ALA A 309 -0.26 -13.23 -4.25
C ALA A 309 -0.73 -14.14 -5.38
N SER A 310 -1.63 -15.06 -5.03
CA SER A 310 -2.41 -15.85 -5.96
C SER A 310 -3.89 -15.62 -5.70
N GLY A 311 -4.55 -15.00 -6.63
CA GLY A 311 -5.89 -14.51 -6.39
C GLY A 311 -5.89 -13.38 -5.36
N CYS A 312 -6.82 -13.46 -4.41
CA CYS A 312 -6.93 -12.50 -3.31
C CYS A 312 -6.11 -12.88 -2.07
N THR A 313 -5.34 -13.96 -2.12
CA THR A 313 -4.56 -14.42 -0.96
C THR A 313 -3.09 -14.04 -1.13
N VAL A 314 -2.52 -13.44 -0.10
CA VAL A 314 -1.10 -13.08 -0.03
C VAL A 314 -0.35 -14.12 0.78
N TYR A 315 0.72 -14.64 0.23
CA TYR A 315 1.57 -15.71 0.79
C TYR A 315 2.96 -15.19 1.10
N ASP A 316 3.64 -15.87 2.01
CA ASP A 316 5.06 -15.69 2.35
C ASP A 316 5.49 -14.28 2.79
N VAL A 317 4.54 -13.44 3.23
CA VAL A 317 4.86 -12.15 3.87
C VAL A 317 5.75 -12.40 5.09
N GLY A 318 6.83 -11.65 5.17
CA GLY A 318 7.84 -11.83 6.21
C GLY A 318 8.97 -12.77 5.80
N ARG A 319 8.81 -13.58 4.75
CA ARG A 319 9.81 -14.56 4.31
C ARG A 319 10.45 -14.25 2.98
N GLU A 320 9.68 -13.80 2.03
CA GLU A 320 10.08 -13.73 0.63
C GLU A 320 9.61 -12.44 -0.01
N THR A 321 10.22 -12.08 -1.11
CA THR A 321 9.70 -11.07 -2.03
C THR A 321 10.18 -11.37 -3.43
N GLU A 322 9.25 -11.33 -4.36
CA GLU A 322 9.47 -11.41 -5.79
C GLU A 322 9.28 -10.04 -6.41
N PHE A 323 10.19 -9.68 -7.29
CA PHE A 323 10.11 -8.45 -8.07
C PHE A 323 9.81 -8.79 -9.53
N CYS A 324 8.72 -8.22 -10.02
CA CYS A 324 8.28 -8.36 -11.39
C CYS A 324 9.32 -7.80 -12.35
N MET A 325 9.51 -8.50 -13.47
CA MET A 325 10.28 -8.03 -14.61
C MET A 325 9.40 -7.81 -15.83
N SER A 326 9.75 -6.84 -16.66
CA SER A 326 9.05 -6.63 -17.93
C SER A 326 9.35 -7.73 -18.95
N THR A 327 10.45 -8.47 -18.79
CA THR A 327 10.88 -9.52 -19.71
C THR A 327 10.07 -10.81 -19.49
N PRO A 328 9.21 -11.24 -20.42
CA PRO A 328 8.50 -12.50 -20.31
C PRO A 328 9.44 -13.68 -20.54
N ARG A 329 9.07 -14.86 -20.04
CA ARG A 329 9.80 -16.11 -20.27
C ARG A 329 9.08 -17.02 -21.26
N SER A 330 7.78 -17.13 -21.10
CA SER A 330 6.92 -17.99 -21.94
C SER A 330 5.52 -17.36 -22.07
N ILE A 331 4.60 -18.08 -22.67
CA ILE A 331 3.18 -17.71 -22.73
C ILE A 331 2.61 -17.59 -21.30
N SER A 332 2.93 -18.53 -20.41
CA SER A 332 2.39 -18.62 -19.05
C SER A 332 3.27 -17.99 -17.98
N ASP A 333 4.57 -17.84 -18.24
CA ASP A 333 5.56 -17.52 -17.21
C ASP A 333 6.29 -16.22 -17.51
N ALA A 334 6.65 -15.50 -16.45
CA ALA A 334 7.55 -14.35 -16.49
C ALA A 334 8.78 -14.61 -15.60
N ASN A 335 9.89 -13.97 -15.91
CA ASN A 335 11.03 -13.95 -15.03
C ASN A 335 10.77 -13.01 -13.86
N GLU A 336 11.41 -13.29 -12.73
CA GLU A 336 11.34 -12.51 -11.51
C GLU A 336 12.65 -12.48 -10.77
N ARG A 337 12.91 -11.42 -10.02
CA ARG A 337 14.01 -11.39 -9.04
C ARG A 337 13.46 -11.73 -7.66
N TYR A 338 14.20 -12.58 -6.97
CA TYR A 338 13.76 -13.22 -5.76
C TYR A 338 14.74 -13.04 -4.62
N LEU A 339 14.22 -12.66 -3.47
CA LEU A 339 14.93 -12.59 -2.20
C LEU A 339 14.19 -13.43 -1.16
N SER A 340 14.91 -14.22 -0.41
CA SER A 340 14.36 -15.09 0.63
C SER A 340 15.05 -14.87 1.98
N TYR A 341 14.31 -15.15 3.06
CA TYR A 341 14.85 -15.14 4.42
C TYR A 341 15.97 -16.15 4.60
N GLY A 342 15.89 -17.28 3.92
CA GLY A 342 16.84 -18.39 4.02
C GLY A 342 18.11 -18.22 3.18
N SER A 343 18.21 -17.17 2.37
CA SER A 343 19.33 -16.95 1.46
C SER A 343 19.91 -15.54 1.55
N VAL A 344 21.23 -15.44 1.36
CA VAL A 344 21.96 -14.17 1.22
C VAL A 344 22.12 -13.76 -0.25
N ASP A 345 21.69 -14.60 -1.17
CA ASP A 345 21.89 -14.44 -2.61
C ASP A 345 20.75 -13.67 -3.26
N PHE A 346 21.01 -13.13 -4.44
CA PHE A 346 20.02 -12.46 -5.27
C PHE A 346 19.70 -13.40 -6.43
N HIS A 347 18.56 -14.06 -6.32
CA HIS A 347 18.16 -15.11 -7.24
C HIS A 347 17.41 -14.56 -8.45
N ILE A 348 17.48 -15.27 -9.57
CA ILE A 348 16.50 -15.19 -10.64
C ILE A 348 15.62 -16.44 -10.55
N PHE A 349 14.32 -16.22 -10.67
CA PHE A 349 13.33 -17.29 -10.70
C PHE A 349 12.36 -17.05 -11.85
N TYR A 350 11.29 -17.80 -11.91
CA TYR A 350 10.17 -17.56 -12.81
C TYR A 350 8.90 -18.05 -12.15
N GLY A 351 7.85 -17.26 -12.29
CA GLY A 351 6.51 -17.56 -11.79
C GLY A 351 5.47 -17.47 -12.88
N PHE A 352 4.28 -17.93 -12.56
CA PHE A 352 3.14 -17.77 -13.46
C PHE A 352 2.79 -16.28 -13.59
N LYS A 353 2.54 -15.81 -14.81
CA LYS A 353 2.07 -14.45 -15.09
C LYS A 353 0.76 -14.08 -14.36
N SER A 354 0.04 -15.10 -13.87
CA SER A 354 -1.16 -14.93 -13.05
C SER A 354 -0.86 -14.64 -11.56
N TYR A 355 0.36 -14.90 -11.09
CA TYR A 355 0.76 -14.55 -9.73
C TYR A 355 1.12 -13.07 -9.67
N ALA A 356 0.83 -12.46 -8.54
CA ALA A 356 1.10 -11.05 -8.33
C ALA A 356 2.33 -10.85 -7.45
N GLN A 357 3.20 -9.93 -7.86
CA GLN A 357 4.52 -9.69 -7.33
C GLN A 357 4.75 -8.21 -7.08
N SER A 358 5.75 -7.86 -6.27
CA SER A 358 6.16 -6.47 -6.05
C SER A 358 6.68 -5.84 -7.34
N VAL A 359 6.44 -4.54 -7.50
CA VAL A 359 7.03 -3.74 -8.57
C VAL A 359 7.95 -2.69 -7.99
N ARG A 360 9.19 -2.67 -8.47
CA ARG A 360 10.20 -1.62 -8.23
C ARG A 360 10.55 -0.99 -9.56
N CYS A 361 10.20 0.27 -9.74
CA CYS A 361 10.48 0.94 -11.01
C CYS A 361 11.92 1.44 -11.08
N ILE A 362 12.43 1.52 -12.30
CA ILE A 362 13.72 2.11 -12.64
C ILE A 362 13.49 3.34 -13.53
N LYS A 363 14.30 4.38 -13.36
CA LYS A 363 14.22 5.61 -14.15
C LYS A 363 14.73 5.39 -15.56
N ASN A 364 14.06 6.01 -16.57
CA ASN A 364 14.44 5.96 -17.99
C ASN A 364 15.81 6.60 -18.26
#